data_d1385d62566a55ba4a3a26d2fa274a12
#
_entry.id   d1385d62566a55ba4a3a26d2fa274a12
#
_cell.length_a   1.000
_cell.length_b   1.000
_cell.length_c   1.000
_cell.angle_alpha   90.00
_cell.angle_beta   90.00
_cell.angle_gamma   90.00
#
_symmetry.space_group_name_H-M   'P 1'
#
loop_
_entity.id
_entity.type
_entity.pdbx_description
1 polymer ?
#
loop_
_entity_poly.entity_id
_entity_poly.type
_entity_poly.pdbx_seq_one_letter_code
_entity_poly.pdbx_strand_id
1 'polypeptide(L)'
;MHRQKLVIRCQMRRWTTSLPMPSTYFELVMRAFGGAPGIDTVLREGTGVTSEVPGAEITLGQQLVQVRNANRLFAPGWGLKLGRRFEPSTHGPVGFAAVSAPTLGDGLAVVERFGHVRSPYFQFGSSRDARRFALRVEERVSLAVDERIPLIECVMLSLQKLVEPVLGEPMSAAEFHFAWAPPPYADRYRECFHGPVRFHARHTEVAMPSQWLALKCPMADPVTYNDSMRTLEALERRLDGDAYVAAQVEQLIAASRGSGPSLAEAAARLHLSCRTLIRRLRGAGTTYHELIDTQQRDRAETLLANPDFDIAEIGHRLGYRDPANFGRAARRWFGMAPGRYRRLLTQRPAYEADPRYISGRDRTREWNAR
;
A
#
# COMPACT_ATOMS: atom_id res chain seq x y z
N MET A 1 4.31 -10.41 21.33
CA MET A 1 4.69 -10.68 19.93
C MET A 1 4.26 -9.60 18.91
N HIS A 2 3.10 -8.94 19.02
CA HIS A 2 2.61 -7.96 18.02
C HIS A 2 3.38 -6.63 17.98
N ARG A 3 3.79 -6.03 19.12
CA ARG A 3 4.58 -4.77 19.15
C ARG A 3 6.01 -4.94 18.62
N GLN A 4 6.63 -6.11 18.79
CA GLN A 4 7.96 -6.36 18.24
C GLN A 4 7.95 -6.56 16.72
N LYS A 5 6.92 -7.24 16.17
CA LYS A 5 6.73 -7.30 14.71
C LYS A 5 6.48 -5.91 14.11
N LEU A 6 5.88 -4.99 14.87
CA LEU A 6 5.64 -3.60 14.43
C LEU A 6 6.93 -2.78 14.37
N VAL A 7 7.80 -2.87 15.38
CA VAL A 7 9.09 -2.14 15.42
C VAL A 7 10.04 -2.67 14.34
N ILE A 8 10.08 -3.99 14.15
CA ILE A 8 10.90 -4.64 13.12
C ILE A 8 10.45 -4.24 11.70
N ARG A 9 9.16 -4.21 11.42
CA ARG A 9 8.63 -3.78 10.11
C ARG A 9 8.76 -2.27 9.86
N CYS A 10 8.81 -1.43 10.88
CA CYS A 10 8.93 0.03 10.71
C CYS A 10 10.33 0.45 10.20
N GLN A 11 11.39 -0.32 10.50
CA GLN A 11 12.74 -0.05 9.99
C GLN A 11 12.97 -0.54 8.54
N MET A 12 12.16 -1.51 8.06
CA MET A 12 12.31 -2.17 6.75
C MET A 12 12.01 -1.29 5.52
N ARG A 13 11.51 -0.06 5.69
CA ARG A 13 10.94 0.71 4.56
C ARG A 13 11.25 2.19 4.64
N ARG A 14 12.47 2.56 5.02
CA ARG A 14 12.81 3.97 5.27
C ARG A 14 12.44 4.90 4.11
N TRP A 15 12.80 4.53 2.89
CA TRP A 15 12.55 5.35 1.70
C TRP A 15 11.12 5.21 1.18
N THR A 16 10.58 3.99 1.16
CA THR A 16 9.19 3.74 0.77
C THR A 16 8.21 4.41 1.72
N THR A 17 8.45 4.34 3.04
CA THR A 17 7.59 4.96 4.03
C THR A 17 7.71 6.49 4.09
N SER A 18 8.79 7.07 3.54
CA SER A 18 8.99 8.51 3.43
C SER A 18 8.38 9.12 2.17
N LEU A 19 7.80 8.31 1.26
CA LEU A 19 7.13 8.84 0.08
C LEU A 19 6.01 9.80 0.50
N PRO A 20 6.00 11.03 -0.05
CA PRO A 20 4.95 12.00 0.25
C PRO A 20 3.62 11.54 -0.37
N MET A 21 2.54 11.82 0.34
CA MET A 21 1.19 11.65 -0.16
C MET A 21 0.28 12.70 0.47
N PRO A 22 -0.83 13.06 -0.18
CA PRO A 22 -1.78 13.99 0.41
C PRO A 22 -2.42 13.43 1.68
N SER A 23 -2.66 14.28 2.67
CA SER A 23 -3.35 13.93 3.93
C SER A 23 -4.81 13.53 3.75
N THR A 24 -5.39 13.74 2.56
CA THR A 24 -6.82 13.53 2.28
C THR A 24 -7.36 12.18 2.76
N TYR A 25 -6.62 11.08 2.51
CA TYR A 25 -7.07 9.74 2.93
C TYR A 25 -6.95 9.55 4.45
N PHE A 26 -5.93 10.16 5.06
CA PHE A 26 -5.79 10.20 6.52
C PHE A 26 -6.98 10.92 7.16
N GLU A 27 -7.32 12.09 6.66
CA GLU A 27 -8.44 12.89 7.12
C GLU A 27 -9.79 12.20 6.89
N LEU A 28 -9.94 11.46 5.79
CA LEU A 28 -11.15 10.68 5.52
C LEU A 28 -11.36 9.58 6.55
N VAL A 29 -10.31 8.86 6.95
CA VAL A 29 -10.41 7.89 8.05
C VAL A 29 -10.83 8.59 9.33
N MET A 30 -10.24 9.76 9.65
CA MET A 30 -10.63 10.55 10.83
C MET A 30 -12.10 10.97 10.78
N ARG A 31 -12.55 11.54 9.66
CA ARG A 31 -13.94 11.95 9.48
C ARG A 31 -14.94 10.79 9.44
N ALA A 32 -14.52 9.65 8.91
CA ALA A 32 -15.41 8.49 8.78
C ALA A 32 -15.65 7.77 10.10
N PHE A 33 -14.64 7.75 10.98
CA PHE A 33 -14.61 6.90 12.16
C PHE A 33 -14.29 7.66 13.46
N GLY A 34 -13.79 8.89 13.36
CA GLY A 34 -13.56 9.77 14.50
C GLY A 34 -14.86 10.27 15.14
N GLY A 35 -14.71 11.16 16.11
CA GLY A 35 -15.84 11.81 16.79
C GLY A 35 -16.38 11.07 18.02
N ALA A 36 -16.01 9.80 18.26
CA ALA A 36 -16.25 9.16 19.54
C ALA A 36 -15.04 9.36 20.47
N PRO A 37 -15.26 9.57 21.77
CA PRO A 37 -14.17 9.81 22.72
C PRO A 37 -13.08 8.73 22.65
N GLY A 38 -11.83 9.15 22.47
CA GLY A 38 -10.66 8.27 22.45
C GLY A 38 -10.33 7.63 21.08
N ILE A 39 -11.26 7.57 20.12
CA ILE A 39 -10.99 6.98 18.81
C ILE A 39 -9.97 7.82 18.05
N ASP A 40 -10.11 9.13 18.01
CA ASP A 40 -9.18 10.05 17.35
C ASP A 40 -7.76 9.92 17.89
N THR A 41 -7.61 9.80 19.21
CA THR A 41 -6.32 9.62 19.87
C THR A 41 -5.65 8.31 19.42
N VAL A 42 -6.40 7.21 19.38
CA VAL A 42 -5.86 5.92 18.94
C VAL A 42 -5.56 5.90 17.45
N LEU A 43 -6.41 6.49 16.60
CA LEU A 43 -6.16 6.58 15.16
C LEU A 43 -4.87 7.37 14.85
N ARG A 44 -4.55 8.40 15.63
CA ARG A 44 -3.33 9.22 15.50
C ARG A 44 -2.11 8.64 16.20
N GLU A 45 -2.28 7.66 17.09
CA GLU A 45 -1.18 7.11 17.92
C GLU A 45 0.02 6.69 17.04
N GLY A 46 1.19 7.27 17.30
CA GLY A 46 2.44 6.92 16.59
C GLY A 46 2.52 7.38 15.13
N THR A 47 1.53 8.11 14.62
CA THR A 47 1.58 8.66 13.25
C THR A 47 2.46 9.89 13.13
N GLY A 48 2.65 10.65 14.22
CA GLY A 48 3.31 11.97 14.21
C GLY A 48 2.50 13.07 13.52
N VAL A 49 1.24 12.80 13.14
CA VAL A 49 0.35 13.81 12.54
C VAL A 49 -0.43 14.49 13.66
N THR A 50 -0.07 15.74 13.96
CA THR A 50 -0.59 16.49 15.13
C THR A 50 -1.77 17.39 14.83
N SER A 51 -1.94 17.85 13.58
CA SER A 51 -3.00 18.79 13.21
C SER A 51 -3.62 18.44 11.85
N GLU A 52 -4.88 18.81 11.68
CA GLU A 52 -5.56 18.78 10.39
C GLU A 52 -5.26 20.09 9.64
N VAL A 53 -4.18 20.08 8.87
CA VAL A 53 -3.95 21.14 7.89
C VAL A 53 -4.49 20.62 6.56
N PRO A 54 -5.61 21.15 6.06
CA PRO A 54 -6.17 20.72 4.78
C PRO A 54 -5.14 20.86 3.66
N GLY A 55 -4.92 19.77 2.92
CA GLY A 55 -3.93 19.75 1.83
C GLY A 55 -2.47 19.56 2.27
N ALA A 56 -2.22 19.30 3.55
CA ALA A 56 -0.88 18.94 4.01
C ALA A 56 -0.39 17.65 3.35
N GLU A 57 0.91 17.55 3.14
CA GLU A 57 1.56 16.29 2.76
C GLU A 57 1.88 15.50 4.03
N ILE A 58 1.57 14.22 4.01
CA ILE A 58 2.01 13.23 4.99
C ILE A 58 2.90 12.21 4.30
N THR A 59 3.54 11.34 5.05
CA THR A 59 4.26 10.22 4.47
C THR A 59 3.38 8.98 4.39
N LEU A 60 3.69 8.13 3.43
CA LEU A 60 3.09 6.80 3.30
C LEU A 60 3.21 6.00 4.62
N GLY A 61 4.32 6.13 5.33
CA GLY A 61 4.53 5.49 6.64
C GLY A 61 3.53 5.96 7.69
N GLN A 62 3.25 7.26 7.75
CA GLN A 62 2.26 7.84 8.67
C GLN A 62 0.86 7.31 8.38
N GLN A 63 0.48 7.22 7.11
CA GLN A 63 -0.80 6.62 6.71
C GLN A 63 -0.87 5.14 7.08
N LEU A 64 0.19 4.34 6.86
CA LEU A 64 0.21 2.92 7.23
C LEU A 64 0.13 2.71 8.75
N VAL A 65 0.69 3.63 9.56
CA VAL A 65 0.49 3.60 11.03
C VAL A 65 -0.99 3.79 11.35
N GLN A 66 -1.67 4.75 10.71
CA GLN A 66 -3.11 4.95 10.89
C GLN A 66 -3.93 3.71 10.48
N VAL A 67 -3.61 3.09 9.33
CA VAL A 67 -4.27 1.85 8.88
C VAL A 67 -4.14 0.73 9.93
N ARG A 68 -2.95 0.58 10.53
CA ARG A 68 -2.73 -0.39 11.62
C ARG A 68 -3.53 -0.05 12.88
N ASN A 69 -3.65 1.22 13.20
CA ASN A 69 -4.47 1.68 14.32
C ASN A 69 -5.96 1.41 14.04
N ALA A 70 -6.43 1.66 12.82
CA ALA A 70 -7.79 1.32 12.40
C ALA A 70 -8.06 -0.19 12.48
N ASN A 71 -7.11 -1.05 12.09
CA ASN A 71 -7.22 -2.50 12.24
C ASN A 71 -7.29 -2.98 13.70
N ARG A 72 -6.78 -2.18 14.64
CA ARG A 72 -6.89 -2.46 16.09
C ARG A 72 -8.25 -2.04 16.66
N LEU A 73 -8.85 -0.99 16.10
CA LEU A 73 -10.08 -0.38 16.60
C LEU A 73 -11.34 -0.99 15.99
N PHE A 74 -11.28 -1.33 14.69
CA PHE A 74 -12.47 -1.67 13.93
C PHE A 74 -12.48 -3.14 13.54
N ALA A 75 -13.68 -3.69 13.43
CA ALA A 75 -13.88 -5.03 12.90
C ALA A 75 -13.37 -5.10 11.43
N PRO A 76 -12.86 -6.26 10.98
CA PRO A 76 -12.49 -6.49 9.58
C PRO A 76 -13.63 -6.11 8.62
N GLY A 77 -13.27 -5.55 7.45
CA GLY A 77 -14.22 -4.99 6.48
C GLY A 77 -14.49 -3.49 6.67
N TRP A 78 -13.76 -2.80 7.55
CA TRP A 78 -13.86 -1.34 7.67
C TRP A 78 -13.43 -0.62 6.38
N GLY A 79 -12.57 -1.25 5.56
CA GLY A 79 -12.19 -0.73 4.25
C GLY A 79 -13.38 -0.63 3.29
N LEU A 80 -14.28 -1.61 3.30
CA LEU A 80 -15.54 -1.54 2.54
C LEU A 80 -16.41 -0.37 3.00
N LYS A 81 -16.54 -0.18 4.33
CA LYS A 81 -17.31 0.95 4.88
C LYS A 81 -16.70 2.30 4.51
N LEU A 82 -15.37 2.42 4.56
CA LEU A 82 -14.67 3.63 4.16
C LEU A 82 -14.79 3.89 2.66
N GLY A 83 -14.55 2.87 1.82
CA GLY A 83 -14.59 2.99 0.35
C GLY A 83 -15.94 3.44 -0.19
N ARG A 84 -17.04 3.05 0.45
CA ARG A 84 -18.38 3.54 0.11
C ARG A 84 -18.55 5.05 0.27
N ARG A 85 -17.71 5.72 1.07
CA ARG A 85 -17.73 7.18 1.28
C ARG A 85 -16.84 7.94 0.32
N PHE A 86 -16.03 7.22 -0.48
CA PHE A 86 -15.18 7.86 -1.46
C PHE A 86 -16.03 8.33 -2.63
N GLU A 87 -15.72 9.52 -3.11
CA GLU A 87 -16.26 10.10 -4.33
C GLU A 87 -15.09 10.43 -5.27
N PRO A 88 -15.32 10.63 -6.58
CA PRO A 88 -14.22 11.00 -7.49
C PRO A 88 -13.40 12.20 -7.00
N SER A 89 -14.03 13.21 -6.40
CA SER A 89 -13.37 14.38 -5.81
C SER A 89 -12.40 14.03 -4.67
N THR A 90 -12.62 12.91 -3.99
CA THR A 90 -11.70 12.38 -2.95
C THR A 90 -10.30 12.15 -3.47
N HIS A 91 -10.20 11.81 -4.76
CA HIS A 91 -8.92 11.49 -5.42
C HIS A 91 -8.26 12.73 -6.03
N GLY A 92 -8.77 13.95 -5.74
CA GLY A 92 -8.20 15.21 -6.22
C GLY A 92 -8.01 15.24 -7.74
N PRO A 93 -6.84 15.70 -8.25
CA PRO A 93 -6.63 15.82 -9.69
C PRO A 93 -6.86 14.52 -10.49
N VAL A 94 -6.55 13.34 -9.93
CA VAL A 94 -6.83 12.04 -10.59
C VAL A 94 -8.32 11.85 -10.79
N GLY A 95 -9.11 12.08 -9.74
CA GLY A 95 -10.56 11.92 -9.81
C GLY A 95 -11.20 12.97 -10.72
N PHE A 96 -10.77 14.23 -10.63
CA PHE A 96 -11.28 15.30 -11.50
C PHE A 96 -10.95 15.03 -12.97
N ALA A 97 -9.73 14.65 -13.31
CA ALA A 97 -9.36 14.29 -14.66
C ALA A 97 -10.17 13.08 -15.17
N ALA A 98 -10.36 12.06 -14.32
CA ALA A 98 -11.07 10.85 -14.74
C ALA A 98 -12.56 11.10 -15.05
N VAL A 99 -13.26 11.93 -14.26
CA VAL A 99 -14.69 12.22 -14.51
C VAL A 99 -14.92 13.26 -15.60
N SER A 100 -13.96 14.18 -15.83
CA SER A 100 -14.04 15.19 -16.88
C SER A 100 -13.44 14.74 -18.21
N ALA A 101 -12.93 13.51 -18.27
CA ALA A 101 -12.40 12.91 -19.50
C ALA A 101 -13.48 12.78 -20.60
N PRO A 102 -13.10 12.77 -21.90
CA PRO A 102 -14.06 12.62 -23.00
C PRO A 102 -14.85 11.32 -22.94
N THR A 103 -14.19 10.22 -22.58
CA THR A 103 -14.80 8.89 -22.52
C THR A 103 -14.39 8.16 -21.24
N LEU A 104 -15.11 7.09 -20.88
CA LEU A 104 -14.74 6.22 -19.78
C LEU A 104 -13.33 5.62 -19.96
N GLY A 105 -12.98 5.26 -21.20
CA GLY A 105 -11.65 4.76 -21.53
C GLY A 105 -10.55 5.76 -21.22
N ASP A 106 -10.75 7.03 -21.57
CA ASP A 106 -9.79 8.11 -21.26
C ASP A 106 -9.70 8.31 -19.73
N GLY A 107 -10.83 8.26 -19.01
CA GLY A 107 -10.86 8.39 -17.56
C GLY A 107 -10.12 7.23 -16.86
N LEU A 108 -10.29 5.98 -17.33
CA LEU A 108 -9.57 4.83 -16.80
C LEU A 108 -8.07 4.88 -17.15
N ALA A 109 -7.70 5.42 -18.31
CA ALA A 109 -6.30 5.66 -18.66
C ALA A 109 -5.63 6.69 -17.73
N VAL A 110 -6.36 7.71 -17.26
CA VAL A 110 -5.88 8.62 -16.20
C VAL A 110 -5.59 7.86 -14.92
N VAL A 111 -6.49 6.96 -14.49
CA VAL A 111 -6.28 6.14 -13.29
C VAL A 111 -5.08 5.21 -13.47
N GLU A 112 -4.96 4.55 -14.62
CA GLU A 112 -3.84 3.67 -14.93
C GLU A 112 -2.50 4.40 -14.86
N ARG A 113 -2.40 5.58 -15.48
CA ARG A 113 -1.15 6.35 -15.50
C ARG A 113 -0.84 7.03 -14.17
N PHE A 114 -1.82 7.70 -13.56
CA PHE A 114 -1.59 8.62 -12.45
C PHE A 114 -2.13 8.16 -11.09
N GLY A 115 -2.80 7.01 -11.01
CA GLY A 115 -3.35 6.53 -9.74
C GLY A 115 -2.31 6.42 -8.63
N HIS A 116 -1.07 6.06 -8.98
CA HIS A 116 0.05 6.00 -8.06
C HIS A 116 0.45 7.36 -7.46
N VAL A 117 0.15 8.47 -8.11
CA VAL A 117 0.44 9.83 -7.62
C VAL A 117 -0.39 10.13 -6.36
N ARG A 118 -1.60 9.59 -6.29
CA ARG A 118 -2.49 9.76 -5.13
C ARG A 118 -2.37 8.64 -4.11
N SER A 119 -2.13 7.43 -4.59
CA SER A 119 -2.04 6.22 -3.78
C SER A 119 -0.72 5.49 -4.08
N PRO A 120 0.40 5.93 -3.49
CA PRO A 120 1.72 5.38 -3.80
C PRO A 120 1.91 3.92 -3.38
N TYR A 121 0.91 3.31 -2.73
CA TYR A 121 0.89 1.87 -2.44
C TYR A 121 0.72 1.01 -3.67
N PHE A 122 0.00 1.52 -4.70
CA PHE A 122 -0.48 0.75 -5.83
C PHE A 122 -0.05 1.34 -7.15
N GLN A 123 0.06 0.48 -8.13
CA GLN A 123 0.07 0.81 -9.54
C GLN A 123 -1.09 0.13 -10.21
N PHE A 124 -1.47 0.68 -11.34
CA PHE A 124 -2.57 0.17 -12.12
C PHE A 124 -2.03 -0.27 -13.48
N GLY A 125 -2.55 -1.39 -13.97
CA GLY A 125 -2.24 -1.89 -15.30
C GLY A 125 -3.50 -2.37 -15.96
N SER A 126 -3.61 -2.25 -17.27
CA SER A 126 -4.78 -2.73 -17.98
C SER A 126 -4.47 -3.89 -18.93
N SER A 127 -5.50 -4.66 -19.23
CA SER A 127 -5.51 -5.60 -20.34
C SER A 127 -6.84 -5.49 -21.08
N ARG A 128 -6.79 -5.66 -22.41
CA ARG A 128 -7.98 -5.51 -23.25
C ARG A 128 -7.98 -6.55 -24.35
N ASP A 129 -9.15 -7.13 -24.60
CA ASP A 129 -9.47 -7.85 -25.81
C ASP A 129 -10.76 -7.29 -26.45
N ALA A 130 -11.32 -7.98 -27.44
CA ALA A 130 -12.50 -7.52 -28.16
C ALA A 130 -13.77 -7.42 -27.29
N ARG A 131 -13.86 -8.19 -26.20
CA ARG A 131 -15.03 -8.29 -25.34
C ARG A 131 -14.83 -7.74 -23.94
N ARG A 132 -13.60 -7.83 -23.41
CA ARG A 132 -13.26 -7.56 -22.01
C ARG A 132 -12.15 -6.54 -21.90
N PHE A 133 -12.32 -5.58 -21.04
CA PHE A 133 -11.28 -4.72 -20.49
C PHE A 133 -11.13 -5.06 -18.99
N ALA A 134 -9.92 -5.17 -18.49
CA ALA A 134 -9.66 -5.34 -17.08
C ALA A 134 -8.64 -4.30 -16.60
N LEU A 135 -8.98 -3.58 -15.51
CA LEU A 135 -8.06 -2.70 -14.80
C LEU A 135 -7.57 -3.42 -13.56
N ARG A 136 -6.28 -3.69 -13.51
CA ARG A 136 -5.60 -4.43 -12.45
C ARG A 136 -5.01 -3.47 -11.44
N VAL A 137 -5.07 -3.87 -10.17
CA VAL A 137 -4.43 -3.19 -9.04
C VAL A 137 -3.27 -4.03 -8.54
N GLU A 138 -2.06 -3.50 -8.60
CA GLU A 138 -0.83 -4.18 -8.18
C GLU A 138 -0.15 -3.39 -7.06
N GLU A 139 0.46 -4.11 -6.11
CA GLU A 139 1.21 -3.47 -5.04
C GLU A 139 2.53 -2.88 -5.56
N ARG A 140 2.73 -1.60 -5.34
CA ARG A 140 4.03 -0.93 -5.54
C ARG A 140 4.93 -1.04 -4.31
N VAL A 141 4.33 -1.21 -3.14
CA VAL A 141 5.03 -1.43 -1.87
C VAL A 141 4.51 -2.72 -1.27
N SER A 142 5.41 -3.54 -0.72
CA SER A 142 5.00 -4.76 -0.03
C SER A 142 4.20 -4.39 1.22
N LEU A 143 2.90 -4.65 1.23
CA LEU A 143 1.99 -4.42 2.34
C LEU A 143 1.79 -5.71 3.15
N ALA A 144 1.53 -5.59 4.44
CA ALA A 144 1.00 -6.70 5.22
C ALA A 144 -0.43 -7.01 4.76
N VAL A 145 -0.88 -8.26 4.93
CA VAL A 145 -2.23 -8.68 4.51
C VAL A 145 -3.30 -7.81 5.14
N ASP A 146 -3.14 -7.48 6.41
CA ASP A 146 -4.03 -6.64 7.21
C ASP A 146 -3.98 -5.14 6.82
N GLU A 147 -2.90 -4.68 6.19
CA GLU A 147 -2.81 -3.35 5.59
C GLU A 147 -3.40 -3.33 4.18
N ARG A 148 -3.09 -4.36 3.38
CA ARG A 148 -3.43 -4.46 1.97
C ARG A 148 -4.94 -4.56 1.73
N ILE A 149 -5.62 -5.47 2.44
CA ILE A 149 -7.04 -5.77 2.20
C ILE A 149 -7.90 -4.51 2.32
N PRO A 150 -7.90 -3.76 3.44
CA PRO A 150 -8.75 -2.58 3.55
C PRO A 150 -8.40 -1.48 2.56
N LEU A 151 -7.13 -1.32 2.18
CA LEU A 151 -6.73 -0.34 1.18
C LEU A 151 -7.23 -0.70 -0.22
N ILE A 152 -7.14 -1.98 -0.61
CA ILE A 152 -7.67 -2.44 -1.91
C ILE A 152 -9.20 -2.41 -1.93
N GLU A 153 -9.88 -2.75 -0.84
CA GLU A 153 -11.33 -2.58 -0.72
C GLU A 153 -11.75 -1.14 -1.06
N CYS A 154 -11.05 -0.15 -0.51
CA CYS A 154 -11.30 1.26 -0.83
C CYS A 154 -11.07 1.56 -2.31
N VAL A 155 -9.96 1.09 -2.90
CA VAL A 155 -9.63 1.32 -4.31
C VAL A 155 -10.69 0.72 -5.25
N MET A 156 -11.09 -0.54 -5.01
CA MET A 156 -12.06 -1.22 -5.86
C MET A 156 -13.45 -0.56 -5.81
N LEU A 157 -13.87 -0.06 -4.64
CA LEU A 157 -15.09 0.73 -4.52
C LEU A 157 -14.97 2.10 -5.18
N SER A 158 -13.78 2.71 -5.14
CA SER A 158 -13.53 3.97 -5.87
C SER A 158 -13.65 3.79 -7.39
N LEU A 159 -13.19 2.66 -7.92
CA LEU A 159 -13.36 2.35 -9.34
C LEU A 159 -14.83 2.15 -9.71
N GLN A 160 -15.61 1.47 -8.87
CA GLN A 160 -17.05 1.36 -9.06
C GLN A 160 -17.73 2.75 -9.11
N LYS A 161 -17.40 3.62 -8.14
CA LYS A 161 -17.92 5.00 -8.06
C LYS A 161 -17.50 5.89 -9.24
N LEU A 162 -16.39 5.55 -9.89
CA LEU A 162 -15.95 6.26 -11.11
C LEU A 162 -16.74 5.81 -12.34
N VAL A 163 -17.05 4.53 -12.45
CA VAL A 163 -17.65 3.92 -13.64
C VAL A 163 -19.18 4.11 -13.67
N GLU A 164 -19.85 3.88 -12.57
CA GLU A 164 -21.35 3.89 -12.52
C GLU A 164 -21.99 5.20 -12.97
N PRO A 165 -21.49 6.40 -12.63
CA PRO A 165 -22.04 7.64 -13.15
C PRO A 165 -21.98 7.75 -14.68
N VAL A 166 -21.02 7.10 -15.33
CA VAL A 166 -20.91 7.06 -16.79
C VAL A 166 -21.92 6.08 -17.40
N LEU A 167 -22.20 4.97 -16.70
CA LEU A 167 -23.22 4.01 -17.10
C LEU A 167 -24.63 4.52 -16.86
N GLY A 168 -24.83 5.37 -15.83
CA GLY A 168 -26.15 5.76 -15.35
C GLY A 168 -26.89 4.66 -14.59
N GLU A 169 -26.23 3.53 -14.35
CA GLU A 169 -26.78 2.35 -13.67
C GLU A 169 -25.66 1.58 -12.94
N PRO A 170 -26.02 0.67 -12.00
CA PRO A 170 -25.06 -0.21 -11.37
C PRO A 170 -24.28 -1.07 -12.39
N MET A 171 -22.98 -1.22 -12.18
CA MET A 171 -22.10 -1.95 -13.10
C MET A 171 -22.21 -3.49 -12.95
N SER A 172 -23.44 -4.00 -13.04
CA SER A 172 -23.78 -5.43 -12.81
C SER A 172 -23.14 -6.40 -13.80
N ALA A 173 -22.73 -5.94 -14.99
CA ALA A 173 -22.00 -6.73 -15.98
C ALA A 173 -20.49 -6.72 -15.80
N ALA A 174 -19.97 -5.99 -14.81
CA ALA A 174 -18.55 -6.07 -14.44
C ALA A 174 -18.32 -7.16 -13.38
N GLU A 175 -17.09 -7.68 -13.32
CA GLU A 175 -16.66 -8.66 -12.31
C GLU A 175 -15.54 -8.09 -11.46
N PHE A 176 -15.64 -8.27 -10.14
CA PHE A 176 -14.60 -7.86 -9.18
C PHE A 176 -13.81 -9.08 -8.74
N HIS A 177 -12.52 -9.10 -9.04
CA HIS A 177 -11.62 -10.20 -8.72
C HIS A 177 -10.66 -9.80 -7.60
N PHE A 178 -10.49 -10.68 -6.61
CA PHE A 178 -9.60 -10.49 -5.48
C PHE A 178 -8.63 -11.67 -5.37
N ALA A 179 -7.34 -11.39 -5.30
CA ALA A 179 -6.26 -12.38 -5.28
C ALA A 179 -6.03 -13.00 -3.89
N TRP A 180 -7.05 -13.05 -3.04
CA TRP A 180 -7.01 -13.69 -1.72
C TRP A 180 -8.22 -14.57 -1.47
N ALA A 181 -8.16 -15.39 -0.41
CA ALA A 181 -9.27 -16.22 0.04
C ALA A 181 -10.44 -15.36 0.56
N PRO A 182 -11.69 -15.81 0.45
CA PRO A 182 -12.82 -15.08 0.99
C PRO A 182 -12.61 -14.81 2.50
N PRO A 183 -12.67 -13.55 2.92
CA PRO A 183 -12.55 -13.20 4.34
C PRO A 183 -13.82 -13.66 5.09
N PRO A 184 -13.78 -13.75 6.44
CA PRO A 184 -14.96 -14.11 7.24
C PRO A 184 -16.18 -13.21 7.03
N TYR A 185 -15.99 -12.03 6.47
CA TYR A 185 -17.04 -11.05 6.14
C TYR A 185 -17.30 -10.95 4.62
N ALA A 186 -17.05 -12.02 3.85
CA ALA A 186 -17.19 -12.01 2.39
C ALA A 186 -18.60 -11.63 1.90
N ASP A 187 -19.65 -11.87 2.69
CA ASP A 187 -21.00 -11.48 2.33
C ASP A 187 -21.17 -9.97 2.19
N ARG A 188 -20.41 -9.16 2.96
CA ARG A 188 -20.42 -7.70 2.83
C ARG A 188 -19.91 -7.20 1.47
N TYR A 189 -19.08 -7.98 0.78
CA TYR A 189 -18.67 -7.63 -0.58
C TYR A 189 -19.86 -7.62 -1.53
N ARG A 190 -20.80 -8.57 -1.40
CA ARG A 190 -22.03 -8.59 -2.21
C ARG A 190 -22.99 -7.44 -1.91
N GLU A 191 -22.91 -6.88 -0.71
CA GLU A 191 -23.67 -5.67 -0.34
C GLU A 191 -23.05 -4.38 -0.88
N CYS A 192 -21.73 -4.39 -1.16
CA CYS A 192 -20.97 -3.21 -1.54
C CYS A 192 -20.69 -3.13 -3.04
N PHE A 193 -20.40 -4.27 -3.67
CA PHE A 193 -20.10 -4.34 -5.11
C PHE A 193 -21.35 -4.75 -5.89
N HIS A 194 -21.63 -4.00 -6.94
CA HIS A 194 -22.85 -4.19 -7.74
C HIS A 194 -22.69 -5.23 -8.84
N GLY A 195 -21.48 -5.79 -9.04
CA GLY A 195 -21.19 -6.90 -9.93
C GLY A 195 -20.74 -8.14 -9.18
N PRO A 196 -20.64 -9.31 -9.87
CA PRO A 196 -20.11 -10.53 -9.30
C PRO A 196 -18.73 -10.35 -8.66
N VAL A 197 -18.55 -10.95 -7.46
CA VAL A 197 -17.29 -10.95 -6.71
C VAL A 197 -16.66 -12.33 -6.74
N ARG A 198 -15.39 -12.42 -7.11
CA ARG A 198 -14.61 -13.66 -7.16
C ARG A 198 -13.35 -13.54 -6.31
N PHE A 199 -13.17 -14.48 -5.40
CA PHE A 199 -11.95 -14.66 -4.60
C PHE A 199 -11.04 -15.71 -5.22
N HIS A 200 -9.82 -15.87 -4.67
CA HIS A 200 -8.78 -16.76 -5.21
C HIS A 200 -8.40 -16.46 -6.67
N ALA A 201 -8.62 -15.26 -7.13
CA ALA A 201 -8.24 -14.85 -8.48
C ALA A 201 -6.71 -14.74 -8.61
N ARG A 202 -6.22 -14.84 -9.85
CA ARG A 202 -4.79 -14.66 -10.13
C ARG A 202 -4.31 -13.22 -9.87
N HIS A 203 -5.19 -12.25 -10.13
CA HIS A 203 -4.94 -10.83 -9.97
C HIS A 203 -6.11 -10.16 -9.26
N THR A 204 -5.83 -9.07 -8.58
CA THR A 204 -6.89 -8.17 -8.11
C THR A 204 -7.19 -7.18 -9.24
N GLU A 205 -8.40 -7.24 -9.79
CA GLU A 205 -8.81 -6.44 -10.94
C GLU A 205 -10.33 -6.24 -10.97
N VAL A 206 -10.77 -5.19 -11.64
CA VAL A 206 -12.15 -5.05 -12.10
C VAL A 206 -12.17 -5.28 -13.59
N ALA A 207 -13.02 -6.21 -14.05
CA ALA A 207 -13.20 -6.56 -15.44
C ALA A 207 -14.57 -6.11 -15.91
N MET A 208 -14.65 -5.50 -17.09
CA MET A 208 -15.88 -4.95 -17.64
C MET A 208 -15.95 -5.12 -19.15
N PRO A 209 -17.14 -4.98 -19.76
CA PRO A 209 -17.27 -5.02 -21.22
C PRO A 209 -16.43 -3.94 -21.91
N SER A 210 -15.61 -4.33 -22.91
CA SER A 210 -14.73 -3.39 -23.63
C SER A 210 -15.50 -2.25 -24.33
N GLN A 211 -16.75 -2.47 -24.67
CA GLN A 211 -17.62 -1.45 -25.28
C GLN A 211 -17.89 -0.26 -24.35
N TRP A 212 -17.82 -0.45 -23.03
CA TRP A 212 -18.02 0.65 -22.08
C TRP A 212 -16.96 1.74 -22.19
N LEU A 213 -15.75 1.41 -22.67
CA LEU A 213 -14.68 2.37 -22.82
C LEU A 213 -15.03 3.53 -23.76
N ALA A 214 -15.92 3.31 -24.73
CA ALA A 214 -16.37 4.32 -25.69
C ALA A 214 -17.49 5.21 -25.17
N LEU A 215 -18.07 4.90 -24.00
CA LEU A 215 -19.13 5.71 -23.39
C LEU A 215 -18.60 7.11 -23.06
N LYS A 216 -19.35 8.13 -23.42
CA LYS A 216 -19.03 9.52 -23.09
C LYS A 216 -19.25 9.78 -21.60
N CYS A 217 -18.30 10.44 -20.96
CA CYS A 217 -18.49 10.85 -19.57
C CYS A 217 -19.54 11.96 -19.47
N PRO A 218 -20.55 11.86 -18.62
CA PRO A 218 -21.59 12.87 -18.45
C PRO A 218 -21.05 14.23 -18.01
N MET A 219 -19.93 14.24 -17.31
CA MET A 219 -19.25 15.43 -16.81
C MET A 219 -18.01 15.79 -17.65
N ALA A 220 -17.94 15.33 -18.91
CA ALA A 220 -16.81 15.64 -19.79
C ALA A 220 -16.65 17.16 -19.94
N ASP A 221 -15.49 17.67 -19.53
CA ASP A 221 -15.14 19.08 -19.65
C ASP A 221 -13.66 19.24 -20.02
N PRO A 222 -13.34 19.70 -21.23
CA PRO A 222 -11.95 19.83 -21.70
C PRO A 222 -11.10 20.76 -20.83
N VAL A 223 -11.66 21.77 -20.20
CA VAL A 223 -10.93 22.73 -19.36
C VAL A 223 -10.46 22.03 -18.08
N THR A 224 -11.39 21.46 -17.33
CA THR A 224 -11.10 20.72 -16.10
C THR A 224 -10.18 19.52 -16.35
N TYR A 225 -10.40 18.80 -17.47
CA TYR A 225 -9.55 17.69 -17.85
C TYR A 225 -8.11 18.12 -18.07
N ASN A 226 -7.87 19.13 -18.93
CA ASN A 226 -6.54 19.60 -19.26
C ASN A 226 -5.81 20.23 -18.05
N ASP A 227 -6.50 20.98 -17.20
CA ASP A 227 -5.91 21.56 -15.99
C ASP A 227 -5.50 20.49 -14.97
N SER A 228 -6.36 19.48 -14.80
CA SER A 228 -6.07 18.34 -13.96
C SER A 228 -4.90 17.53 -14.51
N MET A 229 -4.84 17.29 -15.81
CA MET A 229 -3.71 16.59 -16.46
C MET A 229 -2.39 17.32 -16.27
N ARG A 230 -2.36 18.67 -16.47
CA ARG A 230 -1.15 19.48 -16.20
C ARG A 230 -0.69 19.35 -14.76
N THR A 231 -1.64 19.38 -13.83
CA THR A 231 -1.36 19.21 -12.39
C THR A 231 -0.78 17.82 -12.11
N LEU A 232 -1.37 16.76 -12.69
CA LEU A 232 -0.89 15.39 -12.53
C LEU A 232 0.51 15.18 -13.10
N GLU A 233 0.81 15.73 -14.27
CA GLU A 233 2.14 15.67 -14.85
C GLU A 233 3.19 16.41 -14.02
N ALA A 234 2.81 17.53 -13.40
CA ALA A 234 3.69 18.24 -12.47
C ALA A 234 3.94 17.43 -11.20
N LEU A 235 2.91 16.78 -10.63
CA LEU A 235 3.03 15.90 -9.46
C LEU A 235 3.87 14.65 -9.79
N GLU A 236 3.65 14.03 -10.95
CA GLU A 236 4.42 12.87 -11.41
C GLU A 236 5.91 13.22 -11.50
N ARG A 237 6.27 14.36 -12.11
CA ARG A 237 7.66 14.83 -12.15
C ARG A 237 8.27 15.08 -10.76
N ARG A 238 7.47 15.51 -9.78
CA ARG A 238 7.94 15.64 -8.38
C ARG A 238 8.19 14.28 -7.74
N LEU A 239 7.38 13.29 -8.04
CA LEU A 239 7.54 11.92 -7.55
C LEU A 239 8.70 11.18 -8.24
N ASP A 240 9.07 11.54 -9.46
CA ASP A 240 10.27 11.03 -10.15
C ASP A 240 11.59 11.54 -9.54
N GLY A 241 11.51 12.19 -8.39
CA GLY A 241 12.65 12.67 -7.64
C GLY A 241 13.55 11.54 -7.11
N ASP A 242 14.69 11.94 -6.57
CA ASP A 242 15.73 11.02 -6.08
C ASP A 242 15.23 10.08 -4.98
N ALA A 243 14.33 10.56 -4.10
CA ALA A 243 13.71 9.75 -3.04
C ALA A 243 12.80 8.64 -3.61
N TYR A 244 12.11 8.91 -4.71
CA TYR A 244 11.28 7.92 -5.37
C TYR A 244 12.11 6.79 -6.00
N VAL A 245 13.22 7.14 -6.66
CA VAL A 245 14.15 6.15 -7.19
C VAL A 245 14.73 5.29 -6.07
N ALA A 246 15.06 5.89 -4.92
CA ALA A 246 15.52 5.14 -3.74
C ALA A 246 14.46 4.16 -3.24
N ALA A 247 13.18 4.57 -3.18
CA ALA A 247 12.06 3.71 -2.81
C ALA A 247 11.85 2.55 -3.79
N GLN A 248 11.97 2.80 -5.10
CA GLN A 248 11.89 1.74 -6.12
C GLN A 248 13.03 0.72 -5.97
N VAL A 249 14.25 1.18 -5.72
CA VAL A 249 15.40 0.30 -5.47
C VAL A 249 15.18 -0.54 -4.21
N GLU A 250 14.69 0.07 -3.13
CA GLU A 250 14.34 -0.64 -1.89
C GLU A 250 13.32 -1.77 -2.15
N GLN A 251 12.31 -1.52 -2.98
CA GLN A 251 11.33 -2.53 -3.38
C GLN A 251 11.93 -3.66 -4.19
N LEU A 252 12.78 -3.34 -5.17
CA LEU A 252 13.45 -4.35 -6.00
C LEU A 252 14.31 -5.28 -5.12
N ILE A 253 15.01 -4.73 -4.14
CA ILE A 253 15.81 -5.49 -3.19
C ILE A 253 14.90 -6.33 -2.29
N ALA A 254 13.79 -5.77 -1.80
CA ALA A 254 12.85 -6.47 -0.93
C ALA A 254 12.18 -7.67 -1.62
N ALA A 255 11.81 -7.54 -2.89
CA ALA A 255 11.20 -8.59 -3.69
C ALA A 255 12.18 -9.71 -4.08
N SER A 256 13.49 -9.47 -3.99
CA SER A 256 14.52 -10.43 -4.38
C SER A 256 14.78 -11.46 -3.28
N ARG A 257 15.27 -12.65 -3.65
CA ARG A 257 15.79 -13.66 -2.71
C ARG A 257 17.30 -13.52 -2.55
N GLY A 258 17.84 -13.99 -1.43
CA GLY A 258 19.27 -14.01 -1.17
C GLY A 258 19.88 -12.62 -1.02
N SER A 259 20.99 -12.35 -1.73
CA SER A 259 21.74 -11.08 -1.64
C SER A 259 21.09 -9.88 -2.34
N GLY A 260 19.94 -10.08 -2.99
CA GLY A 260 19.31 -9.06 -3.81
C GLY A 260 19.92 -8.92 -5.22
N PRO A 261 19.35 -8.05 -6.09
CA PRO A 261 19.88 -7.80 -7.43
C PRO A 261 21.21 -7.05 -7.36
N SER A 262 22.01 -7.13 -8.40
CA SER A 262 23.19 -6.26 -8.58
C SER A 262 22.73 -4.82 -8.91
N LEU A 263 23.63 -3.85 -8.73
CA LEU A 263 23.38 -2.45 -9.14
C LEU A 263 22.98 -2.35 -10.62
N ALA A 264 23.62 -3.15 -11.48
CA ALA A 264 23.34 -3.16 -12.92
C ALA A 264 21.94 -3.70 -13.23
N GLU A 265 21.53 -4.79 -12.58
CA GLU A 265 20.18 -5.35 -12.71
C GLU A 265 19.11 -4.40 -12.18
N ALA A 266 19.37 -3.75 -11.04
CA ALA A 266 18.45 -2.75 -10.50
C ALA A 266 18.32 -1.54 -11.45
N ALA A 267 19.42 -1.05 -11.99
CA ALA A 267 19.43 0.04 -12.96
C ALA A 267 18.65 -0.33 -14.23
N ALA A 268 18.89 -1.53 -14.77
CA ALA A 268 18.18 -2.03 -15.96
C ALA A 268 16.67 -2.13 -15.74
N ARG A 269 16.23 -2.67 -14.58
CA ARG A 269 14.80 -2.77 -14.24
C ARG A 269 14.12 -1.41 -14.08
N LEU A 270 14.86 -0.39 -13.71
CA LEU A 270 14.37 0.98 -13.58
C LEU A 270 14.58 1.80 -14.86
N HIS A 271 15.04 1.18 -15.94
CA HIS A 271 15.38 1.85 -17.20
C HIS A 271 16.37 3.02 -17.04
N LEU A 272 17.31 2.88 -16.09
CA LEU A 272 18.35 3.86 -15.77
C LEU A 272 19.74 3.30 -16.12
N SER A 273 20.71 4.19 -16.41
CA SER A 273 22.12 3.80 -16.36
C SER A 273 22.58 3.66 -14.89
N CYS A 274 23.60 2.82 -14.64
CA CYS A 274 24.21 2.71 -13.30
C CYS A 274 24.67 4.08 -12.75
N ARG A 275 25.23 4.94 -13.62
CA ARG A 275 25.66 6.30 -13.28
C ARG A 275 24.48 7.16 -12.82
N THR A 276 23.36 7.09 -13.53
CA THR A 276 22.13 7.83 -13.19
C THR A 276 21.57 7.32 -11.88
N LEU A 277 21.49 6.01 -11.68
CA LEU A 277 21.02 5.40 -10.45
C LEU A 277 21.85 5.83 -9.25
N ILE A 278 23.20 5.75 -9.33
CA ILE A 278 24.10 6.20 -8.25
C ILE A 278 23.88 7.67 -7.93
N ARG A 279 23.77 8.53 -8.95
CA ARG A 279 23.53 9.97 -8.75
C ARG A 279 22.19 10.23 -8.03
N ARG A 280 21.13 9.55 -8.45
CA ARG A 280 19.80 9.66 -7.85
C ARG A 280 19.78 9.17 -6.40
N LEU A 281 20.42 8.03 -6.10
CA LEU A 281 20.52 7.53 -4.73
C LEU A 281 21.31 8.49 -3.82
N ARG A 282 22.39 9.09 -4.34
CA ARG A 282 23.13 10.13 -3.59
C ARG A 282 22.29 11.38 -3.35
N GLY A 283 21.51 11.81 -4.34
CA GLY A 283 20.57 12.92 -4.18
C GLY A 283 19.49 12.65 -3.13
N ALA A 284 19.11 11.36 -2.98
CA ALA A 284 18.25 10.90 -1.89
C ALA A 284 18.99 10.74 -0.53
N GLY A 285 20.30 11.00 -0.47
CA GLY A 285 21.09 10.84 0.75
C GLY A 285 21.38 9.38 1.13
N THR A 286 21.43 8.47 0.15
CA THR A 286 21.73 7.05 0.37
C THR A 286 22.61 6.48 -0.74
N THR A 287 23.03 5.23 -0.58
CA THR A 287 23.76 4.45 -1.57
C THR A 287 23.08 3.10 -1.81
N TYR A 288 23.36 2.48 -2.95
CA TYR A 288 22.87 1.12 -3.24
C TYR A 288 23.29 0.10 -2.19
N HIS A 289 24.53 0.23 -1.71
CA HIS A 289 25.08 -0.65 -0.68
C HIS A 289 24.34 -0.49 0.66
N GLU A 290 24.01 0.73 1.07
CA GLU A 290 23.24 0.98 2.29
C GLU A 290 21.83 0.40 2.21
N LEU A 291 21.17 0.47 1.05
CA LEU A 291 19.85 -0.14 0.85
C LEU A 291 19.91 -1.66 0.95
N ILE A 292 20.90 -2.30 0.33
CA ILE A 292 21.15 -3.75 0.45
C ILE A 292 21.43 -4.11 1.92
N ASP A 293 22.34 -3.39 2.58
CA ASP A 293 22.75 -3.67 3.96
C ASP A 293 21.58 -3.56 4.94
N THR A 294 20.75 -2.53 4.78
CA THR A 294 19.51 -2.35 5.56
C THR A 294 18.55 -3.52 5.36
N GLN A 295 18.30 -3.92 4.13
CA GLN A 295 17.39 -5.03 3.82
C GLN A 295 17.91 -6.37 4.34
N GLN A 296 19.21 -6.62 4.24
CA GLN A 296 19.84 -7.82 4.77
C GLN A 296 19.75 -7.89 6.30
N ARG A 297 19.97 -6.77 6.99
CA ARG A 297 19.78 -6.65 8.43
C ARG A 297 18.36 -7.02 8.85
N ASP A 298 17.36 -6.46 8.18
CA ASP A 298 15.93 -6.66 8.50
C ASP A 298 15.50 -8.11 8.26
N ARG A 299 15.98 -8.72 7.17
CA ARG A 299 15.80 -10.16 6.91
C ARG A 299 16.47 -11.01 7.98
N ALA A 300 17.69 -10.65 8.39
CA ALA A 300 18.42 -11.35 9.44
C ALA A 300 17.64 -11.31 10.76
N GLU A 301 17.10 -10.15 11.13
CA GLU A 301 16.28 -9.99 12.35
C GLU A 301 15.03 -10.87 12.30
N THR A 302 14.31 -10.88 11.17
CA THR A 302 13.13 -11.73 10.97
C THR A 302 13.46 -13.21 11.08
N LEU A 303 14.56 -13.66 10.45
CA LEU A 303 14.99 -15.06 10.50
C LEU A 303 15.51 -15.45 11.89
N LEU A 304 16.22 -14.55 12.59
CA LEU A 304 16.70 -14.76 13.95
C LEU A 304 15.55 -14.87 14.97
N ALA A 305 14.41 -14.25 14.72
CA ALA A 305 13.21 -14.38 15.57
C ALA A 305 12.50 -15.73 15.41
N ASN A 306 12.78 -16.47 14.33
CA ASN A 306 12.23 -17.82 14.11
C ASN A 306 13.16 -18.87 14.76
N PRO A 307 12.67 -19.66 15.73
CA PRO A 307 13.46 -20.70 16.40
C PRO A 307 13.82 -21.89 15.49
N ASP A 308 13.06 -22.12 14.40
CA ASP A 308 13.23 -23.31 13.54
C ASP A 308 14.51 -23.28 12.70
N PHE A 309 15.15 -22.12 12.52
CA PHE A 309 16.36 -21.98 11.74
C PHE A 309 17.61 -21.90 12.63
N ASP A 310 18.65 -22.64 12.31
CA ASP A 310 19.95 -22.44 12.95
C ASP A 310 20.69 -21.21 12.41
N ILE A 311 21.78 -20.79 13.08
CA ILE A 311 22.50 -19.58 12.70
C ILE A 311 23.22 -19.73 11.36
N ALA A 312 23.70 -20.93 11.03
CA ALA A 312 24.38 -21.22 9.75
C ALA A 312 23.36 -21.20 8.60
N GLU A 313 22.21 -21.82 8.81
CA GLU A 313 21.09 -21.81 7.84
C GLU A 313 20.61 -20.39 7.55
N ILE A 314 20.49 -19.54 8.58
CA ILE A 314 20.13 -18.12 8.39
C ILE A 314 21.18 -17.41 7.51
N GLY A 315 22.47 -17.66 7.76
CA GLY A 315 23.55 -17.12 6.92
C GLY A 315 23.38 -17.52 5.45
N HIS A 316 23.11 -18.80 5.19
CA HIS A 316 22.86 -19.29 3.83
C HIS A 316 21.61 -18.67 3.17
N ARG A 317 20.50 -18.57 3.90
CA ARG A 317 19.25 -17.92 3.41
C ARG A 317 19.44 -16.44 3.07
N LEU A 318 20.36 -15.77 3.74
CA LEU A 318 20.77 -14.39 3.46
C LEU A 318 21.78 -14.29 2.31
N GLY A 319 22.26 -15.41 1.77
CA GLY A 319 23.20 -15.45 0.66
C GLY A 319 24.68 -15.42 1.07
N TYR A 320 25.02 -15.60 2.36
CA TYR A 320 26.38 -15.72 2.81
C TYR A 320 26.92 -17.13 2.56
N ARG A 321 28.02 -17.25 1.82
CA ARG A 321 28.71 -18.55 1.57
C ARG A 321 29.47 -19.06 2.81
N ASP A 322 29.92 -18.13 3.65
CA ASP A 322 30.68 -18.42 4.87
C ASP A 322 29.92 -17.86 6.09
N PRO A 323 29.58 -18.72 7.08
CA PRO A 323 28.91 -18.28 8.32
C PRO A 323 29.68 -17.20 9.09
N ALA A 324 31.04 -17.14 8.97
CA ALA A 324 31.82 -16.08 9.60
C ALA A 324 31.51 -14.70 9.03
N ASN A 325 31.19 -14.61 7.74
CA ASN A 325 30.79 -13.37 7.09
C ASN A 325 29.44 -12.86 7.64
N PHE A 326 28.47 -13.75 7.82
CA PHE A 326 27.23 -13.41 8.49
C PHE A 326 27.46 -12.97 9.94
N GLY A 327 28.32 -13.68 10.66
CA GLY A 327 28.71 -13.30 12.03
C GLY A 327 29.29 -11.89 12.14
N ARG A 328 30.15 -11.48 11.16
CA ARG A 328 30.67 -10.11 11.09
C ARG A 328 29.61 -9.08 10.75
N ALA A 329 28.74 -9.37 9.79
CA ALA A 329 27.63 -8.51 9.42
C ALA A 329 26.66 -8.33 10.60
N ALA A 330 26.28 -9.40 11.29
CA ALA A 330 25.40 -9.34 12.45
C ALA A 330 25.99 -8.51 13.60
N ARG A 331 27.30 -8.59 13.86
CA ARG A 331 27.94 -7.70 14.86
C ARG A 331 27.87 -6.24 14.46
N ARG A 332 28.07 -5.94 13.16
CA ARG A 332 27.92 -4.56 12.64
C ARG A 332 26.49 -4.04 12.78
N TRP A 333 25.50 -4.88 12.50
CA TRP A 333 24.08 -4.49 12.52
C TRP A 333 23.49 -4.40 13.92
N PHE A 334 23.80 -5.37 14.79
CA PHE A 334 23.16 -5.56 16.08
C PHE A 334 24.07 -5.28 17.28
N GLY A 335 25.34 -4.93 17.03
CA GLY A 335 26.34 -4.71 18.08
C GLY A 335 26.81 -5.98 18.78
N MET A 336 26.32 -7.18 18.37
CA MET A 336 26.63 -8.45 19.01
C MET A 336 26.52 -9.64 18.05
N ALA A 337 27.03 -10.81 18.50
CA ALA A 337 26.93 -12.05 17.72
C ALA A 337 25.46 -12.48 17.52
N PRO A 338 25.12 -13.11 16.37
CA PRO A 338 23.74 -13.43 16.01
C PRO A 338 23.03 -14.33 17.02
N GLY A 339 23.73 -15.32 17.61
CA GLY A 339 23.15 -16.18 18.65
C GLY A 339 22.85 -15.45 19.96
N ARG A 340 23.61 -14.39 20.31
CA ARG A 340 23.31 -13.54 21.46
C ARG A 340 22.10 -12.66 21.18
N TYR A 341 22.02 -12.09 19.99
CA TYR A 341 20.88 -11.28 19.56
C TYR A 341 19.59 -12.09 19.54
N ARG A 342 19.61 -13.33 19.01
CA ARG A 342 18.48 -14.26 19.08
C ARG A 342 17.95 -14.45 20.52
N ARG A 343 18.85 -14.71 21.47
CA ARG A 343 18.45 -14.88 22.87
C ARG A 343 17.72 -13.67 23.42
N LEU A 344 18.14 -12.46 23.06
CA LEU A 344 17.43 -11.24 23.44
C LEU A 344 16.06 -11.12 22.79
N LEU A 345 15.90 -11.56 21.55
CA LEU A 345 14.61 -11.57 20.87
C LEU A 345 13.62 -12.56 21.50
N THR A 346 14.12 -13.72 21.95
CA THR A 346 13.29 -14.80 22.52
C THR A 346 13.03 -14.62 24.03
N GLN A 347 13.87 -13.89 24.76
CA GLN A 347 13.73 -13.63 26.20
C GLN A 347 12.80 -12.45 26.55
N ARG A 348 12.34 -11.68 25.55
CA ARG A 348 11.35 -10.63 25.83
C ARG A 348 9.98 -11.26 26.10
N PRO A 349 9.37 -11.05 27.28
CA PRO A 349 8.08 -11.64 27.61
C PRO A 349 7.02 -11.23 26.59
N ALA A 350 6.20 -12.19 26.18
CA ALA A 350 4.99 -11.91 25.41
C ALA A 350 4.13 -10.96 26.24
N TYR A 351 3.83 -9.80 25.69
CA TYR A 351 2.87 -8.87 26.30
C TYR A 351 1.49 -9.55 26.25
N GLU A 352 0.98 -9.94 27.41
CA GLU A 352 -0.39 -10.40 27.55
C GLU A 352 -1.32 -9.27 27.10
N ALA A 353 -2.10 -9.53 26.06
CA ALA A 353 -3.16 -8.63 25.64
C ALA A 353 -4.15 -8.50 26.80
N ASP A 354 -4.38 -7.29 27.29
CA ASP A 354 -5.33 -6.99 28.36
C ASP A 354 -6.70 -7.60 28.02
N PRO A 355 -7.23 -8.53 28.83
CA PRO A 355 -8.48 -9.22 28.55
C PRO A 355 -9.68 -8.28 28.37
N ARG A 356 -9.59 -7.05 28.86
CA ARG A 356 -10.63 -6.02 28.74
C ARG A 356 -10.89 -5.56 27.31
N TYR A 357 -9.98 -5.83 26.36
CA TYR A 357 -10.12 -5.49 24.94
C TYR A 357 -10.59 -6.65 24.06
N ILE A 358 -10.78 -7.85 24.59
CA ILE A 358 -11.20 -9.06 23.84
C ILE A 358 -12.73 -9.26 23.85
N SER A 359 -13.47 -8.56 24.69
CA SER A 359 -14.94 -8.71 24.79
C SER A 359 -15.71 -7.91 23.73
N GLY A 360 -15.36 -8.10 22.44
CA GLY A 360 -16.05 -7.47 21.30
C GLY A 360 -17.40 -8.12 20.92
N ARG A 361 -17.98 -8.99 21.75
CA ARG A 361 -19.24 -9.69 21.39
C ARG A 361 -20.52 -8.85 21.54
N ASP A 362 -20.47 -7.71 22.21
CA ASP A 362 -21.70 -6.93 22.49
C ASP A 362 -21.85 -5.64 21.67
N ARG A 363 -20.85 -5.25 20.85
CA ARG A 363 -20.90 -4.01 20.05
C ARG A 363 -21.40 -4.17 18.60
N THR A 364 -21.76 -5.36 18.18
CA THR A 364 -22.27 -5.61 16.83
C THR A 364 -23.67 -5.04 16.57
N ARG A 365 -24.46 -4.74 17.63
CA ARG A 365 -25.81 -4.17 17.51
C ARG A 365 -25.82 -2.67 17.24
N GLU A 366 -24.85 -1.90 17.76
CA GLU A 366 -24.77 -0.45 17.53
C GLU A 366 -24.11 -0.06 16.20
N TRP A 367 -23.35 -0.98 15.60
CA TRP A 367 -22.63 -0.77 14.36
C TRP A 367 -23.56 -0.67 13.14
N ASN A 368 -24.71 -1.31 13.15
CA ASN A 368 -25.69 -1.36 12.04
C ASN A 368 -26.69 -0.22 12.02
N ALA A 369 -26.71 0.67 13.02
CA ALA A 369 -27.75 1.70 13.21
C ALA A 369 -27.31 3.13 12.84
N ARG A 370 -26.10 3.34 12.28
CA ARG A 370 -25.68 4.68 11.83
C ARG A 370 -24.96 4.65 10.49
#